data_34f11c71a750c11c2d9716996c9c652f
#
_entry.id   34f11c71a750c11c2d9716996c9c652f
#
_cell.length_a   1.000
_cell.length_b   1.000
_cell.length_c   1.000
_cell.angle_alpha   90.00
_cell.angle_beta   90.00
_cell.angle_gamma   90.00
#
_symmetry.space_group_name_H-M   'P 1'
#
loop_
_entity.id
_entity.type
_entity.pdbx_description
1 polymer ?
#
loop_
_entity_poly.entity_id
_entity_poly.type
_entity_poly.pdbx_seq_one_letter_code
_entity_poly.pdbx_strand_id
1 'polypeptide(L)'
;IWAEKGTRPRQIKDQRFSYGYIFGAVCPERDIGAAIVVPYANTDAMNKHLLEISLHIQENHHGIIIMDGAGWHKSDELKVPKNITLIMLPPYSPELNPVENIWQYLKNNFLNNITFKNYDAIVDACCSAWNKLIKETGRINSISSREWARRGQ
;
A
#
# COMPACT_ATOMS: atom_id res chain seq x y z
N ILE A 1 -4.04 -6.46 -11.39
CA ILE A 1 -4.62 -5.37 -12.18
C ILE A 1 -4.13 -4.06 -11.63
N TRP A 2 -3.58 -3.27 -12.51
CA TRP A 2 -3.13 -1.94 -12.18
C TRP A 2 -4.25 -0.95 -12.43
N ALA A 3 -4.44 -0.02 -11.51
CA ALA A 3 -5.36 1.07 -11.72
C ALA A 3 -4.85 1.98 -12.83
N GLU A 4 -5.74 2.46 -13.69
CA GLU A 4 -5.42 3.51 -14.65
C GLU A 4 -5.07 4.81 -13.92
N LYS A 5 -4.37 5.71 -14.64
CA LYS A 5 -4.04 7.02 -14.11
C LYS A 5 -5.28 7.74 -13.58
N GLY A 6 -5.23 8.15 -12.34
CA GLY A 6 -6.35 8.83 -11.67
C GLY A 6 -7.38 7.90 -11.03
N THR A 7 -7.21 6.59 -11.12
CA THR A 7 -8.08 5.62 -10.46
C THR A 7 -7.56 5.20 -9.08
N ARG A 8 -8.39 4.46 -8.36
CA ARG A 8 -8.12 4.06 -6.98
C ARG A 8 -7.03 3.01 -6.85
N PRO A 9 -6.52 2.83 -5.62
CA PRO A 9 -5.49 1.85 -5.30
C PRO A 9 -5.85 0.43 -5.68
N ARG A 10 -4.88 -0.37 -5.63
CA ARG A 10 -4.71 -1.71 -6.18
C ARG A 10 -5.87 -2.64 -5.91
N GLN A 11 -6.42 -3.13 -6.97
CA GLN A 11 -7.43 -4.17 -6.96
C GLN A 11 -6.84 -5.44 -7.53
N ILE A 12 -6.98 -6.52 -6.81
CA ILE A 12 -6.74 -7.85 -7.34
C ILE A 12 -8.09 -8.45 -7.65
N LYS A 13 -8.29 -8.80 -8.91
CA LYS A 13 -9.58 -9.21 -9.43
C LYS A 13 -9.47 -10.49 -10.23
N ASP A 14 -10.31 -11.45 -9.91
CA ASP A 14 -10.70 -12.52 -10.81
C ASP A 14 -12.05 -12.14 -11.43
N GLN A 15 -12.18 -12.24 -12.74
CA GLN A 15 -13.40 -11.86 -13.45
C GLN A 15 -14.63 -12.67 -13.07
N ARG A 16 -14.44 -13.85 -12.49
CA ARG A 16 -15.51 -14.80 -12.15
C ARG A 16 -15.87 -14.85 -10.67
N PHE A 17 -15.05 -14.20 -9.81
CA PHE A 17 -15.15 -14.34 -8.36
C PHE A 17 -15.06 -12.99 -7.63
N SER A 18 -14.87 -13.03 -6.32
CA SER A 18 -14.83 -11.88 -5.46
C SER A 18 -13.67 -10.93 -5.77
N TYR A 19 -13.88 -9.66 -5.48
CA TYR A 19 -12.84 -8.63 -5.53
C TYR A 19 -12.08 -8.59 -4.22
N GLY A 20 -10.82 -8.22 -4.29
CA GLY A 20 -10.02 -7.91 -3.13
C GLY A 20 -9.20 -6.64 -3.39
N TYR A 21 -8.83 -5.99 -2.32
CA TYR A 21 -7.95 -4.82 -2.34
C TYR A 21 -6.78 -5.06 -1.42
N ILE A 22 -5.61 -4.64 -1.85
CA ILE A 22 -4.44 -4.58 -0.99
C ILE A 22 -4.09 -3.11 -0.76
N PHE A 23 -4.02 -2.70 0.49
CA PHE A 23 -3.45 -1.43 0.89
C PHE A 23 -2.04 -1.67 1.38
N GLY A 24 -1.09 -0.88 0.92
CA GLY A 24 0.30 -1.01 1.34
C GLY A 24 0.96 0.34 1.51
N ALA A 25 1.85 0.40 2.46
CA ALA A 25 2.75 1.51 2.68
C ALA A 25 4.17 0.99 2.82
N VAL A 26 5.13 1.74 2.32
CA VAL A 26 6.54 1.38 2.41
C VAL A 26 7.34 2.57 2.94
N CYS A 27 8.37 2.26 3.72
CA CYS A 27 9.39 3.19 4.12
C CYS A 27 10.70 2.76 3.48
N PRO A 28 11.08 3.35 2.33
CA PRO A 28 12.28 2.94 1.60
C PRO A 28 13.55 3.04 2.44
N GLU A 29 13.68 4.10 3.22
CA GLU A 29 14.86 4.36 4.05
C GLU A 29 15.09 3.26 5.08
N ARG A 30 14.01 2.74 5.68
CA ARG A 30 14.09 1.67 6.69
C ARG A 30 13.93 0.27 6.11
N ASP A 31 13.68 0.15 4.81
CA ASP A 31 13.44 -1.13 4.12
C ASP A 31 12.32 -1.95 4.76
N ILE A 32 11.24 -1.28 5.14
CA ILE A 32 10.08 -1.92 5.75
C ILE A 32 8.79 -1.53 5.05
N GLY A 33 7.76 -2.32 5.26
CA GLY A 33 6.42 -2.02 4.78
C GLY A 33 5.35 -2.66 5.64
N ALA A 34 4.14 -2.12 5.52
CA ALA A 34 2.94 -2.64 6.15
C ALA A 34 1.83 -2.73 5.11
N ALA A 35 1.06 -3.80 5.16
CA ALA A 35 -0.06 -3.99 4.24
C ALA A 35 -1.23 -4.69 4.92
N ILE A 36 -2.42 -4.46 4.39
CA ILE A 36 -3.62 -5.22 4.72
C ILE A 36 -4.35 -5.62 3.43
N VAL A 37 -5.03 -6.74 3.47
CA VAL A 37 -5.90 -7.20 2.40
C VAL A 37 -7.34 -7.09 2.89
N VAL A 38 -8.19 -6.42 2.12
CA VAL A 38 -9.57 -6.14 2.52
C VAL A 38 -10.54 -6.38 1.35
N PRO A 39 -11.81 -6.71 1.63
CA PRO A 39 -12.79 -6.92 0.57
C PRO A 39 -13.27 -5.62 -0.08
N TYR A 40 -13.21 -4.49 0.63
CA TYR A 40 -13.70 -3.21 0.17
C TYR A 40 -12.71 -2.09 0.42
N ALA A 41 -12.57 -1.18 -0.55
CA ALA A 41 -11.75 0.03 -0.41
C ALA A 41 -12.63 1.18 0.10
N ASN A 42 -12.73 1.31 1.39
CA ASN A 42 -13.53 2.32 2.07
C ASN A 42 -12.78 2.97 3.24
N THR A 43 -13.41 3.92 3.91
CA THR A 43 -12.80 4.64 5.04
C THR A 43 -12.47 3.71 6.21
N ASP A 44 -13.31 2.73 6.48
CA ASP A 44 -13.05 1.74 7.54
C ASP A 44 -11.78 0.93 7.24
N ALA A 45 -11.62 0.48 6.01
CA ALA A 45 -10.40 -0.20 5.58
C ALA A 45 -9.16 0.70 5.72
N MET A 46 -9.28 1.98 5.36
CA MET A 46 -8.18 2.94 5.53
C MET A 46 -7.84 3.16 7.01
N ASN A 47 -8.83 3.24 7.87
CA ASN A 47 -8.60 3.35 9.31
C ASN A 47 -7.82 2.16 9.85
N LYS A 48 -8.15 0.96 9.41
CA LYS A 48 -7.41 -0.26 9.75
C LYS A 48 -5.99 -0.24 9.23
N HIS A 49 -5.81 0.24 8.00
CA HIS A 49 -4.47 0.36 7.39
C HIS A 49 -3.60 1.35 8.15
N LEU A 50 -4.13 2.53 8.48
CA LEU A 50 -3.40 3.53 9.26
C LEU A 50 -3.02 3.00 10.65
N LEU A 51 -3.91 2.25 11.28
CA LEU A 51 -3.63 1.62 12.56
C LEU A 51 -2.48 0.60 12.45
N GLU A 52 -2.49 -0.22 11.41
CA GLU A 52 -1.41 -1.18 11.13
C GLU A 52 -0.07 -0.47 10.90
N ILE A 53 -0.05 0.58 10.09
CA ILE A 53 1.15 1.40 9.89
C ILE A 53 1.65 1.97 11.21
N SER A 54 0.75 2.47 12.03
CA SER A 54 1.07 3.06 13.34
C SER A 54 1.84 2.09 14.25
N LEU A 55 1.51 0.80 14.19
CA LEU A 55 2.18 -0.23 14.96
C LEU A 55 3.62 -0.51 14.49
N HIS A 56 3.97 -0.16 13.26
CA HIS A 56 5.31 -0.31 12.72
C HIS A 56 6.21 0.90 12.95
N ILE A 57 5.65 1.99 13.45
CA ILE A 57 6.41 3.20 13.80
C ILE A 57 7.02 2.99 15.18
N GLN A 58 8.33 3.22 15.30
CA GLN A 58 9.04 3.09 16.56
C GLN A 58 8.51 4.08 17.60
N GLU A 59 8.57 3.67 18.86
CA GLU A 59 8.26 4.54 19.99
C GLU A 59 9.07 5.84 19.93
N ASN A 60 8.45 6.96 20.28
CA ASN A 60 9.02 8.31 20.20
C ASN A 60 9.37 8.79 18.77
N HIS A 61 8.83 8.12 17.76
CA HIS A 61 8.94 8.55 16.36
C HIS A 61 7.57 8.96 15.81
N HIS A 62 7.60 9.75 14.76
CA HIS A 62 6.40 10.21 14.08
C HIS A 62 6.47 9.88 12.59
N GLY A 63 5.44 9.21 12.07
CA GLY A 63 5.35 8.83 10.67
C GLY A 63 4.68 9.90 9.82
N ILE A 64 5.31 10.26 8.71
CA ILE A 64 4.70 11.08 7.68
C ILE A 64 4.30 10.15 6.55
N ILE A 65 3.01 10.05 6.28
CA ILE A 65 2.47 9.19 5.24
C ILE A 65 2.11 10.06 4.03
N ILE A 66 2.78 9.79 2.93
CA ILE A 66 2.51 10.44 1.65
C ILE A 66 1.61 9.53 0.83
N MET A 67 0.49 10.05 0.35
CA MET A 67 -0.54 9.23 -0.28
C MET A 67 -1.29 9.99 -1.37
N ASP A 68 -1.93 9.22 -2.26
CA ASP A 68 -2.81 9.79 -3.27
C ASP A 68 -4.11 10.30 -2.65
N GLY A 69 -4.66 11.36 -3.21
CA GLY A 69 -5.94 11.90 -2.79
C GLY A 69 -7.13 11.10 -3.32
N ALA A 70 -7.45 9.97 -2.71
CA ALA A 70 -8.71 9.27 -2.97
C ALA A 70 -9.86 9.88 -2.15
N GLY A 71 -11.10 9.78 -2.65
CA GLY A 71 -12.25 10.44 -2.05
C GLY A 71 -12.50 10.11 -0.58
N TRP A 72 -12.23 8.88 -0.16
CA TRP A 72 -12.41 8.43 1.23
C TRP A 72 -11.33 8.95 2.19
N HIS A 73 -10.20 9.47 1.69
CA HIS A 73 -9.18 10.14 2.50
C HIS A 73 -9.67 11.48 3.08
N LYS A 74 -10.71 12.04 2.52
CA LYS A 74 -11.28 13.34 2.93
C LYS A 74 -12.49 13.18 3.85
N SER A 75 -12.81 11.96 4.22
CA SER A 75 -13.93 11.67 5.10
C SER A 75 -13.65 12.15 6.54
N ASP A 76 -14.64 12.76 7.18
CA ASP A 76 -14.60 13.12 8.59
C ASP A 76 -14.51 11.87 9.50
N GLU A 77 -14.86 10.70 8.95
CA GLU A 77 -14.75 9.43 9.66
C GLU A 77 -13.33 8.84 9.65
N LEU A 78 -12.40 9.48 8.94
CA LEU A 78 -11.01 9.03 8.89
C LEU A 78 -10.34 9.28 10.25
N LYS A 79 -9.83 8.19 10.83
CA LYS A 79 -9.15 8.21 12.13
C LYS A 79 -7.65 8.10 11.93
N VAL A 80 -6.95 9.22 12.05
CA VAL A 80 -5.49 9.25 11.93
C VAL A 80 -4.86 9.03 13.31
N PRO A 81 -4.02 8.00 13.48
CA PRO A 81 -3.28 7.80 14.73
C PRO A 81 -2.43 9.01 15.10
N LYS A 82 -2.18 9.21 16.39
CA LYS A 82 -1.43 10.37 16.91
C LYS A 82 0.00 10.45 16.40
N ASN A 83 0.60 9.30 16.08
CA ASN A 83 1.97 9.22 15.58
C ASN A 83 2.06 9.28 14.06
N ILE A 84 1.00 9.68 13.38
CA ILE A 84 0.94 9.79 11.92
C ILE A 84 0.46 11.17 11.49
N THR A 85 1.09 11.73 10.48
CA THR A 85 0.60 12.88 9.72
C THR A 85 0.43 12.46 8.26
N LEU A 86 -0.73 12.79 7.67
CA LEU A 86 -1.01 12.50 6.26
C LEU A 86 -0.65 13.71 5.38
N ILE A 87 0.04 13.44 4.28
CA ILE A 87 0.30 14.42 3.22
C ILE A 87 -0.25 13.86 1.92
N MET A 88 -1.16 14.62 1.29
CA MET A 88 -1.74 14.22 0.02
C MET A 88 -0.86 14.68 -1.14
N LEU A 89 -0.61 13.77 -2.08
CA LEU A 89 0.06 14.10 -3.35
C LEU A 89 -0.87 14.94 -4.24
N PRO A 90 -0.29 15.74 -5.13
CA PRO A 90 -1.06 16.42 -6.16
C PRO A 90 -1.90 15.43 -6.98
N PRO A 91 -3.08 15.86 -7.48
CA PRO A 91 -3.88 15.03 -8.37
C PRO A 91 -3.08 14.58 -9.60
N TYR A 92 -3.36 13.36 -10.06
CA TYR A 92 -2.77 12.79 -11.27
C TYR A 92 -1.23 12.70 -11.28
N SER A 93 -0.63 12.47 -10.12
CA SER A 93 0.82 12.34 -9.96
C SER A 93 1.23 10.98 -9.37
N PRO A 94 0.81 9.86 -9.99
CA PRO A 94 1.13 8.52 -9.47
C PRO A 94 2.64 8.22 -9.47
N GLU A 95 3.39 8.84 -10.36
CA GLU A 95 4.85 8.73 -10.45
C GLU A 95 5.57 9.23 -9.19
N LEU A 96 4.91 10.07 -8.41
CA LEU A 96 5.44 10.55 -7.14
C LEU A 96 5.24 9.55 -5.99
N ASN A 97 4.40 8.55 -6.18
CA ASN A 97 4.13 7.55 -5.15
C ASN A 97 4.97 6.29 -5.39
N PRO A 98 6.03 6.06 -4.62
CA PRO A 98 6.92 4.93 -4.84
C PRO A 98 6.27 3.56 -4.61
N VAL A 99 5.12 3.48 -3.97
CA VAL A 99 4.40 2.23 -3.78
C VAL A 99 3.93 1.62 -5.12
N GLU A 100 3.82 2.42 -6.16
CA GLU A 100 3.48 1.93 -7.50
C GLU A 100 4.48 0.88 -7.99
N ASN A 101 5.76 1.09 -7.73
CA ASN A 101 6.80 0.13 -8.08
C ASN A 101 6.70 -1.16 -7.27
N ILE A 102 6.25 -1.07 -6.03
CA ILE A 102 5.98 -2.24 -5.18
C ILE A 102 4.88 -3.10 -5.79
N TRP A 103 3.78 -2.47 -6.22
CA TRP A 103 2.68 -3.20 -6.87
C TRP A 103 3.15 -3.89 -8.15
N GLN A 104 3.94 -3.21 -8.97
CA GLN A 104 4.53 -3.76 -10.18
C GLN A 104 5.38 -5.00 -9.87
N TYR A 105 6.23 -4.89 -8.87
CA TYR A 105 7.11 -5.98 -8.45
C TYR A 105 6.31 -7.20 -7.97
N LEU A 106 5.32 -7.00 -7.11
CA LEU A 106 4.47 -8.08 -6.61
C LEU A 106 3.72 -8.79 -7.73
N LYS A 107 3.16 -8.01 -8.66
CA LYS A 107 2.47 -8.54 -9.82
C LYS A 107 3.39 -9.40 -10.67
N ASN A 108 4.56 -8.88 -11.03
CA ASN A 108 5.46 -9.55 -11.97
C ASN A 108 6.10 -10.81 -11.39
N ASN A 109 6.31 -10.85 -10.08
CA ASN A 109 7.06 -11.94 -9.46
C ASN A 109 6.20 -12.96 -8.72
N PHE A 110 5.04 -12.57 -8.20
CA PHE A 110 4.26 -13.43 -7.31
C PHE A 110 2.78 -13.59 -7.67
N LEU A 111 2.20 -12.63 -8.39
CA LEU A 111 0.76 -12.58 -8.65
C LEU A 111 0.42 -12.66 -10.14
N ASN A 112 1.39 -12.94 -10.98
CA ASN A 112 1.19 -13.02 -12.42
C ASN A 112 0.51 -14.34 -12.80
N ASN A 113 -0.48 -14.27 -13.69
CA ASN A 113 -1.19 -15.42 -14.23
C ASN A 113 -1.87 -16.34 -13.20
N ILE A 114 -2.28 -15.78 -12.05
CA ILE A 114 -3.00 -16.51 -11.03
C ILE A 114 -4.49 -16.26 -11.16
N THR A 115 -5.27 -17.33 -11.14
CA THR A 115 -6.73 -17.29 -11.07
C THR A 115 -7.18 -17.61 -9.65
N PHE A 116 -8.05 -16.77 -9.08
CA PHE A 116 -8.50 -16.92 -7.71
C PHE A 116 -9.91 -17.51 -7.64
N LYS A 117 -10.11 -18.52 -6.81
CA LYS A 117 -11.40 -19.19 -6.64
C LYS A 117 -12.40 -18.37 -5.81
N ASN A 118 -11.89 -17.61 -4.84
CA ASN A 118 -12.70 -16.84 -3.90
C ASN A 118 -11.84 -15.75 -3.23
N TYR A 119 -12.46 -14.97 -2.35
CA TYR A 119 -11.77 -13.93 -1.59
C TYR A 119 -10.65 -14.48 -0.71
N ASP A 120 -10.87 -15.62 -0.05
CA ASP A 120 -9.84 -16.22 0.81
C ASP A 120 -8.57 -16.59 0.02
N ALA A 121 -8.72 -17.07 -1.22
CA ALA A 121 -7.60 -17.37 -2.10
C ALA A 121 -6.83 -16.07 -2.47
N ILE A 122 -7.53 -14.95 -2.66
CA ILE A 122 -6.93 -13.63 -2.90
C ILE A 122 -6.13 -13.19 -1.68
N VAL A 123 -6.71 -13.31 -0.49
CA VAL A 123 -6.04 -12.96 0.77
C VAL A 123 -4.75 -13.77 0.94
N ASP A 124 -4.83 -15.09 0.78
CA ASP A 124 -3.67 -15.98 0.92
C ASP A 124 -2.56 -15.62 -0.07
N ALA A 125 -2.90 -15.39 -1.33
CA ALA A 125 -1.93 -15.05 -2.37
C ALA A 125 -1.27 -13.69 -2.09
N CYS A 126 -2.03 -12.68 -1.71
CA CYS A 126 -1.52 -11.35 -1.43
C CYS A 126 -0.67 -11.32 -0.15
N CYS A 127 -1.10 -11.99 0.89
CA CYS A 127 -0.32 -12.10 2.13
C CYS A 127 0.99 -12.85 1.89
N SER A 128 0.96 -13.94 1.13
CA SER A 128 2.16 -14.69 0.75
C SER A 128 3.12 -13.83 -0.06
N ALA A 129 2.63 -13.11 -1.06
CA ALA A 129 3.43 -12.24 -1.90
C ALA A 129 4.09 -11.11 -1.10
N TRP A 130 3.32 -10.45 -0.23
CA TRP A 130 3.82 -9.39 0.63
C TRP A 130 4.87 -9.90 1.61
N ASN A 131 4.64 -11.04 2.23
CA ASN A 131 5.60 -11.64 3.16
C ASN A 131 6.91 -12.03 2.46
N LYS A 132 6.85 -12.50 1.22
CA LYS A 132 8.05 -12.78 0.42
C LYS A 132 8.83 -11.50 0.12
N LEU A 133 8.13 -10.42 -0.23
CA LEU A 133 8.75 -9.11 -0.46
C LEU A 133 9.49 -8.62 0.79
N ILE A 134 8.84 -8.66 1.95
CA ILE A 134 9.43 -8.18 3.21
C ILE A 134 10.68 -8.97 3.59
N LYS A 135 10.72 -10.27 3.29
CA LYS A 135 11.88 -11.13 3.57
C LYS A 135 13.09 -10.84 2.66
N GLU A 136 12.87 -10.20 1.53
CA GLU A 136 13.97 -9.83 0.62
C GLU A 136 14.66 -8.55 1.13
N THR A 137 15.73 -8.71 1.87
CA THR A 137 16.50 -7.57 2.44
C THR A 137 16.95 -6.62 1.34
N GLY A 138 16.66 -5.33 1.53
CA GLY A 138 17.01 -4.26 0.59
C GLY A 138 16.07 -4.10 -0.59
N ARG A 139 15.09 -4.99 -0.79
CA ARG A 139 14.21 -4.96 -1.96
C ARG A 139 13.30 -3.73 -1.95
N ILE A 140 12.64 -3.46 -0.84
CA ILE A 140 11.76 -2.30 -0.70
C ILE A 140 12.56 -1.01 -0.91
N ASN A 141 13.72 -0.89 -0.27
CA ASN A 141 14.61 0.24 -0.46
C ASN A 141 14.99 0.41 -1.94
N SER A 142 15.43 -0.67 -2.58
CA SER A 142 15.93 -0.66 -3.96
C SER A 142 14.89 -0.16 -4.97
N ILE A 143 13.63 -0.65 -4.87
CA ILE A 143 12.61 -0.38 -5.88
C ILE A 143 11.73 0.83 -5.58
N SER A 144 11.72 1.33 -4.36
CA SER A 144 10.84 2.42 -3.93
C SER A 144 11.55 3.71 -3.52
N SER A 145 12.86 3.74 -3.46
CA SER A 145 13.60 4.97 -3.13
C SER A 145 13.42 6.05 -4.19
N ARG A 146 13.22 7.29 -3.71
CA ARG A 146 13.15 8.50 -4.53
C ARG A 146 13.99 9.59 -3.89
N GLU A 147 14.74 10.33 -4.70
CA GLU A 147 15.62 11.41 -4.20
C GLU A 147 14.84 12.48 -3.43
N TRP A 148 13.69 12.88 -3.99
CA TRP A 148 12.86 13.91 -3.36
C TRP A 148 12.29 13.50 -1.99
N ALA A 149 12.18 12.19 -1.73
CA ALA A 149 11.63 11.65 -0.48
C ALA A 149 12.72 11.32 0.55
N ARG A 150 13.99 11.52 0.19
CA ARG A 150 15.10 11.35 1.14
C ARG A 150 15.19 12.60 2.03
N ARG A 151 15.48 12.37 3.31
CA ARG A 151 15.84 13.49 4.18
C ARG A 151 17.07 14.16 3.59
N GLY A 152 17.02 15.47 3.46
CA GLY A 152 18.19 16.25 3.10
C GLY A 152 19.35 15.91 4.05
N GLN A 153 20.47 15.60 3.48
CA GLN A 153 21.72 15.45 4.23
C GLN A 153 22.14 16.81 4.76
#